data_ca0a74d818c2ee7ea67bc72186c91e8c
#
_entry.id   ca0a74d818c2ee7ea67bc72186c91e8c
#
_cell.length_a   1.000
_cell.length_b   1.000
_cell.length_c   1.000
_cell.angle_alpha   90.00
_cell.angle_beta   90.00
_cell.angle_gamma   90.00
#
_symmetry.space_group_name_H-M   'P 1'
#
loop_
_entity.id
_entity.type
_entity.pdbx_description
1 polymer ?
#
loop_
_entity_poly.entity_id
_entity_poly.type
_entity_poly.pdbx_seq_one_letter_code
_entity_poly.pdbx_strand_id
1 'polypeptide(L)'
;MMCLILLGGVQMKKLQMTQPKSITFGEGCELYLTNCKQRNLREGTIRHYRQSYLQFYKFFNEDMPLEDFTQTLYNDYVLHLHETLHNDVSINSYLRDLITTLRFLMQEDYLKPFQMKSIKVDKTQVETYTDDELKKLLQKPNLKKCSFIEYQSWVMTNFLFATGVRQRSLMNIRIKDIDFDNNILHVNVTKNRKPLIIPLNQTLVNILKEYLKHRQYQHDEDWLFVNVYGQQLLKATCYSMLYTYNKRRGVETTGIHRYRHTFAKAWILNGGNVATLARLLGHSNLSVTQNYVNLLVTDLAKQVDEINLLDKYSNKKRIKL
;
A
#
# COMPACT_ATOMS: atom_id res chain seq x y z
N MET A 1 55.08 -35.19 46.09
CA MET A 1 54.33 -33.91 46.04
C MET A 1 54.73 -33.25 44.72
N MET A 2 53.95 -33.54 43.68
CA MET A 2 54.25 -33.13 42.28
C MET A 2 53.21 -32.12 41.84
N CYS A 3 53.65 -30.90 41.60
CA CYS A 3 52.84 -29.78 41.17
C CYS A 3 52.60 -29.86 39.65
N LEU A 4 51.40 -30.14 39.24
CA LEU A 4 51.00 -30.09 37.83
C LEU A 4 50.66 -28.65 37.43
N ILE A 5 51.52 -28.09 36.58
CA ILE A 5 51.26 -26.80 35.91
C ILE A 5 50.36 -27.06 34.69
N LEU A 6 49.14 -26.59 34.76
CA LEU A 6 48.23 -26.57 33.63
C LEU A 6 48.61 -25.40 32.71
N LEU A 7 49.21 -25.70 31.57
CA LEU A 7 49.43 -24.77 30.47
C LEU A 7 48.13 -24.66 29.69
N GLY A 8 47.41 -23.54 29.88
CA GLY A 8 46.25 -23.16 29.07
C GLY A 8 46.66 -22.84 27.63
N GLY A 9 46.42 -23.77 26.73
CA GLY A 9 46.63 -23.57 25.29
C GLY A 9 45.59 -22.53 24.74
N VAL A 10 46.09 -21.37 24.38
CA VAL A 10 45.33 -20.41 23.59
C VAL A 10 45.15 -20.98 22.18
N GLN A 11 43.95 -21.49 21.86
CA GLN A 11 43.61 -21.89 20.51
C GLN A 11 43.50 -20.64 19.64
N MET A 12 44.50 -20.34 18.82
CA MET A 12 44.39 -19.33 17.78
C MET A 12 43.33 -19.74 16.77
N LYS A 13 42.26 -18.97 16.67
CA LYS A 13 41.28 -19.12 15.59
C LYS A 13 42.02 -18.97 14.26
N LYS A 14 41.99 -20.02 13.43
CA LYS A 14 42.47 -19.94 12.05
C LYS A 14 41.65 -18.89 11.34
N LEU A 15 42.27 -17.81 10.87
CA LEU A 15 41.69 -16.89 9.91
C LEU A 15 41.52 -17.69 8.60
N GLN A 16 40.27 -18.02 8.26
CA GLN A 16 39.95 -18.45 6.90
C GLN A 16 39.97 -17.19 6.03
N MET A 17 40.99 -17.02 5.23
CA MET A 17 41.00 -16.06 4.15
C MET A 17 40.09 -16.61 3.05
N THR A 18 38.82 -16.32 3.12
CA THR A 18 37.89 -16.49 2.00
C THR A 18 38.25 -15.42 0.95
N GLN A 19 38.72 -15.85 -0.21
CA GLN A 19 38.82 -14.94 -1.35
C GLN A 19 37.41 -14.41 -1.63
N PRO A 20 37.22 -13.09 -1.80
CA PRO A 20 35.91 -12.55 -2.21
C PRO A 20 35.50 -13.24 -3.49
N LYS A 21 34.26 -13.76 -3.55
CA LYS A 21 33.69 -14.30 -4.76
C LYS A 21 33.53 -13.14 -5.75
N SER A 22 34.37 -13.14 -6.79
CA SER A 22 34.25 -12.12 -7.85
C SER A 22 33.00 -12.42 -8.68
N ILE A 23 32.00 -11.56 -8.59
CA ILE A 23 30.77 -11.59 -9.40
C ILE A 23 30.50 -10.20 -9.95
N THR A 24 29.73 -10.12 -11.02
CA THR A 24 29.28 -8.83 -11.57
C THR A 24 28.12 -8.23 -10.76
N PHE A 25 27.86 -6.95 -10.97
CA PHE A 25 26.71 -6.27 -10.36
C PHE A 25 25.38 -6.91 -10.81
N GLY A 26 25.27 -7.30 -12.08
CA GLY A 26 24.12 -8.00 -12.63
C GLY A 26 23.88 -9.37 -11.98
N GLU A 27 24.96 -10.17 -11.83
CA GLU A 27 24.90 -11.46 -11.13
C GLU A 27 24.46 -11.27 -9.67
N GLY A 28 24.95 -10.22 -9.00
CA GLY A 28 24.52 -9.86 -7.64
C GLY A 28 23.01 -9.53 -7.57
N CYS A 29 22.50 -8.81 -8.55
CA CYS A 29 21.05 -8.51 -8.66
C CYS A 29 20.23 -9.80 -8.84
N GLU A 30 20.65 -10.74 -9.67
CA GLU A 30 19.95 -12.03 -9.90
C GLU A 30 20.05 -12.94 -8.66
N LEU A 31 21.16 -12.93 -7.94
CA LEU A 31 21.28 -13.62 -6.64
C LEU A 31 20.23 -13.10 -5.64
N TYR A 32 20.06 -11.78 -5.55
CA TYR A 32 19.05 -11.22 -4.67
C TYR A 32 17.63 -11.58 -5.11
N LEU A 33 17.32 -11.60 -6.41
CA LEU A 33 16.01 -12.07 -6.91
C LEU A 33 15.78 -13.55 -6.56
N THR A 34 16.82 -14.37 -6.64
CA THR A 34 16.75 -15.78 -6.24
C THR A 34 16.46 -15.91 -4.74
N ASN A 35 17.13 -15.13 -3.89
CA ASN A 35 16.83 -15.04 -2.46
C ASN A 35 15.38 -14.58 -2.20
N CYS A 36 14.88 -13.61 -2.97
CA CYS A 36 13.47 -13.19 -2.89
C CYS A 36 12.49 -14.33 -3.18
N LYS A 37 12.79 -15.17 -4.17
CA LYS A 37 11.99 -16.37 -4.50
C LYS A 37 12.04 -17.41 -3.39
N GLN A 38 13.25 -17.72 -2.85
CA GLN A 38 13.44 -18.64 -1.73
C GLN A 38 12.66 -18.22 -0.49
N ARG A 39 12.62 -16.91 -0.21
CA ARG A 39 11.83 -16.31 0.88
C ARG A 39 10.34 -16.21 0.55
N ASN A 40 9.90 -16.78 -0.56
CA ASN A 40 8.50 -16.75 -1.02
C ASN A 40 7.93 -15.32 -1.08
N LEU A 41 8.72 -14.33 -1.57
CA LEU A 41 8.19 -13.00 -1.80
C LEU A 41 7.16 -13.04 -2.94
N ARG A 42 6.22 -12.10 -2.92
CA ARG A 42 5.18 -12.04 -3.96
C ARG A 42 5.79 -11.68 -5.31
N GLU A 43 5.26 -12.28 -6.37
CA GLU A 43 5.67 -11.99 -7.76
C GLU A 43 5.66 -10.49 -8.08
N GLY A 44 4.68 -9.74 -7.54
CA GLY A 44 4.66 -8.28 -7.68
C GLY A 44 5.85 -7.55 -7.04
N THR A 45 6.44 -8.09 -5.97
CA THR A 45 7.65 -7.55 -5.34
C THR A 45 8.87 -7.90 -6.18
N ILE A 46 8.97 -9.14 -6.68
CA ILE A 46 10.06 -9.57 -7.56
C ILE A 46 10.07 -8.74 -8.84
N ARG A 47 8.89 -8.54 -9.45
CA ARG A 47 8.74 -7.68 -10.63
C ARG A 47 9.15 -6.23 -10.37
N HIS A 48 8.85 -5.71 -9.18
CA HIS A 48 9.27 -4.37 -8.77
C HIS A 48 10.80 -4.25 -8.72
N TYR A 49 11.50 -5.20 -8.09
CA TYR A 49 12.97 -5.22 -8.09
C TYR A 49 13.54 -5.31 -9.52
N ARG A 50 13.01 -6.17 -10.38
CA ARG A 50 13.43 -6.23 -11.79
C ARG A 50 13.31 -4.90 -12.52
N GLN A 51 12.20 -4.17 -12.29
CA GLN A 51 12.02 -2.84 -12.86
C GLN A 51 13.03 -1.83 -12.29
N SER A 52 13.34 -1.91 -11.01
CA SER A 52 14.38 -1.08 -10.40
C SER A 52 15.77 -1.39 -10.97
N TYR A 53 16.07 -2.67 -11.25
CA TYR A 53 17.34 -3.07 -11.87
C TYR A 53 17.50 -2.51 -13.29
N LEU A 54 16.44 -2.50 -14.09
CA LEU A 54 16.48 -1.82 -15.39
C LEU A 54 16.79 -0.32 -15.28
N GLN A 55 16.41 0.32 -14.16
CA GLN A 55 16.82 1.71 -13.89
C GLN A 55 18.26 1.79 -13.39
N PHE A 56 18.74 0.82 -12.63
CA PHE A 56 20.12 0.76 -12.18
C PHE A 56 21.08 0.62 -13.36
N TYR A 57 20.78 -0.27 -14.32
CA TYR A 57 21.61 -0.51 -15.52
C TYR A 57 21.69 0.66 -16.50
N LYS A 58 20.92 1.72 -16.29
CA LYS A 58 21.11 2.98 -17.04
C LYS A 58 22.31 3.78 -16.53
N PHE A 59 22.75 3.54 -15.30
CA PHE A 59 23.86 4.23 -14.67
C PHE A 59 25.04 3.28 -14.41
N PHE A 60 24.78 2.11 -13.84
CA PHE A 60 25.80 1.10 -13.59
C PHE A 60 25.91 0.14 -14.78
N ASN A 61 27.14 -0.22 -15.15
CA ASN A 61 27.32 -1.33 -16.08
C ASN A 61 26.93 -2.65 -15.38
N GLU A 62 26.08 -3.46 -16.03
CA GLU A 62 25.66 -4.78 -15.54
C GLU A 62 26.84 -5.73 -15.31
N ASP A 63 27.86 -5.64 -16.21
CA ASP A 63 29.08 -6.45 -16.18
C ASP A 63 30.17 -5.90 -15.24
N MET A 64 29.91 -4.77 -14.56
CA MET A 64 30.86 -4.18 -13.61
C MET A 64 31.17 -5.16 -12.48
N PRO A 65 32.47 -5.40 -12.14
CA PRO A 65 32.81 -6.18 -10.97
C PRO A 65 32.17 -5.61 -9.72
N LEU A 66 31.53 -6.44 -8.91
CA LEU A 66 30.81 -5.96 -7.72
C LEU A 66 31.78 -5.35 -6.69
N GLU A 67 33.05 -5.76 -6.68
CA GLU A 67 34.09 -5.19 -5.81
C GLU A 67 34.39 -3.70 -6.11
N ASP A 68 34.08 -3.23 -7.32
CA ASP A 68 34.21 -1.82 -7.72
C ASP A 68 33.04 -0.95 -7.19
N PHE A 69 32.01 -1.57 -6.60
CA PHE A 69 30.89 -0.85 -6.04
C PHE A 69 31.29 -0.19 -4.71
N THR A 70 31.49 1.11 -4.73
CA THR A 70 31.98 1.91 -3.59
C THR A 70 30.91 2.86 -3.07
N GLN A 71 31.20 3.43 -1.88
CA GLN A 71 30.42 4.56 -1.33
C GLN A 71 30.35 5.74 -2.31
N THR A 72 31.45 6.07 -2.99
CA THR A 72 31.49 7.17 -3.98
C THR A 72 30.55 6.89 -5.12
N LEU A 73 30.61 5.70 -5.71
CA LEU A 73 29.73 5.30 -6.81
C LEU A 73 28.25 5.31 -6.39
N TYR A 74 27.92 4.93 -5.15
CA TYR A 74 26.59 5.08 -4.61
C TYR A 74 26.14 6.55 -4.53
N ASN A 75 27.02 7.44 -4.06
CA ASN A 75 26.71 8.87 -3.96
C ASN A 75 26.50 9.50 -5.36
N ASP A 76 27.32 9.11 -6.34
CA ASP A 76 27.18 9.57 -7.74
C ASP A 76 25.84 9.12 -8.33
N TYR A 77 25.39 7.90 -8.00
CA TYR A 77 24.07 7.45 -8.41
C TYR A 77 22.93 8.27 -7.77
N VAL A 78 23.07 8.67 -6.50
CA VAL A 78 22.09 9.57 -5.85
C VAL A 78 21.97 10.89 -6.62
N LEU A 79 23.11 11.48 -7.00
CA LEU A 79 23.14 12.72 -7.78
C LEU A 79 22.50 12.52 -9.16
N HIS A 80 22.86 11.45 -9.87
CA HIS A 80 22.26 11.10 -11.15
C HIS A 80 20.73 10.95 -11.08
N LEU A 81 20.20 10.34 -10.00
CA LEU A 81 18.76 10.24 -9.81
C LEU A 81 18.10 11.62 -9.63
N HIS A 82 18.74 12.55 -8.93
CA HIS A 82 18.23 13.93 -8.81
C HIS A 82 18.24 14.69 -10.13
N GLU A 83 19.19 14.44 -11.00
CA GLU A 83 19.26 15.05 -12.34
C GLU A 83 18.20 14.47 -13.30
N THR A 84 17.90 13.18 -13.18
CA THR A 84 17.04 12.46 -14.13
C THR A 84 15.58 12.33 -13.69
N LEU A 85 15.30 12.45 -12.39
CA LEU A 85 13.97 12.28 -11.80
C LEU A 85 13.58 13.51 -11.00
N HIS A 86 12.33 13.98 -11.21
CA HIS A 86 11.79 15.15 -10.52
C HIS A 86 10.97 14.82 -9.27
N ASN A 87 10.92 13.54 -8.87
CA ASN A 87 10.07 13.08 -7.77
C ASN A 87 10.88 12.33 -6.71
N ASP A 88 11.09 12.97 -5.57
CA ASP A 88 11.88 12.44 -4.45
C ASP A 88 11.34 11.09 -3.91
N VAL A 89 10.02 10.86 -3.97
CA VAL A 89 9.43 9.57 -3.58
C VAL A 89 9.90 8.47 -4.51
N SER A 90 9.99 8.73 -5.81
CA SER A 90 10.51 7.78 -6.81
C SER A 90 12.00 7.56 -6.63
N ILE A 91 12.79 8.62 -6.44
CA ILE A 91 14.23 8.54 -6.14
C ILE A 91 14.42 7.66 -4.91
N ASN A 92 13.72 7.94 -3.82
CA ASN A 92 13.85 7.19 -2.57
C ASN A 92 13.39 5.73 -2.71
N SER A 93 12.46 5.43 -3.62
CA SER A 93 12.06 4.06 -3.93
C SER A 93 13.21 3.29 -4.57
N TYR A 94 13.87 3.85 -5.60
CA TYR A 94 15.04 3.23 -6.24
C TYR A 94 16.21 3.08 -5.25
N LEU A 95 16.49 4.10 -4.45
CA LEU A 95 17.56 4.01 -3.45
C LEU A 95 17.30 2.91 -2.42
N ARG A 96 16.07 2.74 -1.93
CA ARG A 96 15.72 1.65 -1.01
C ARG A 96 15.91 0.27 -1.62
N ASP A 97 15.56 0.11 -2.90
CA ASP A 97 15.73 -1.17 -3.60
C ASP A 97 17.21 -1.49 -3.78
N LEU A 98 18.03 -0.50 -4.18
CA LEU A 98 19.48 -0.63 -4.29
C LEU A 98 20.11 -0.94 -2.94
N ILE A 99 19.81 -0.16 -1.90
CA ILE A 99 20.31 -0.38 -0.53
C ILE A 99 19.97 -1.80 -0.04
N THR A 100 18.75 -2.27 -0.33
CA THR A 100 18.32 -3.60 0.11
C THR A 100 19.09 -4.70 -0.61
N THR A 101 19.32 -4.55 -1.92
CA THR A 101 20.12 -5.48 -2.72
C THR A 101 21.57 -5.51 -2.28
N LEU A 102 22.21 -4.33 -2.14
CA LEU A 102 23.62 -4.24 -1.72
C LEU A 102 23.83 -4.73 -0.29
N ARG A 103 22.91 -4.46 0.64
CA ARG A 103 22.99 -5.01 2.01
C ARG A 103 22.94 -6.53 2.03
N PHE A 104 22.10 -7.13 1.19
CA PHE A 104 22.10 -8.59 1.03
C PHE A 104 23.46 -9.08 0.54
N LEU A 105 24.05 -8.45 -0.48
CA LEU A 105 25.35 -8.83 -1.03
C LEU A 105 26.49 -8.64 -0.01
N MET A 106 26.39 -7.62 0.84
CA MET A 106 27.31 -7.42 1.96
C MET A 106 27.15 -8.50 3.04
N GLN A 107 25.93 -8.96 3.33
CA GLN A 107 25.65 -10.04 4.29
C GLN A 107 26.15 -11.41 3.81
N GLU A 108 26.19 -11.62 2.49
CA GLU A 108 26.68 -12.84 1.85
C GLU A 108 28.18 -12.76 1.48
N ASP A 109 28.91 -11.75 1.98
CA ASP A 109 30.35 -11.51 1.79
C ASP A 109 30.79 -11.30 0.31
N TYR A 110 29.86 -10.88 -0.56
CA TYR A 110 30.19 -10.49 -1.94
C TYR A 110 30.69 -9.05 -2.07
N LEU A 111 30.36 -8.19 -1.11
CA LEU A 111 30.70 -6.77 -1.13
C LEU A 111 31.15 -6.30 0.26
N LYS A 112 32.19 -5.49 0.33
CA LYS A 112 32.64 -4.89 1.60
C LYS A 112 31.60 -3.90 2.12
N PRO A 113 31.28 -3.91 3.42
CA PRO A 113 30.31 -2.99 4.00
C PRO A 113 30.71 -1.51 3.87
N PHE A 114 29.78 -0.67 3.44
CA PHE A 114 29.87 0.79 3.50
C PHE A 114 28.52 1.41 3.85
N GLN A 115 28.50 2.70 4.15
CA GLN A 115 27.27 3.37 4.59
C GLN A 115 26.43 3.85 3.40
N MET A 116 25.14 3.53 3.43
CA MET A 116 24.15 4.00 2.46
C MET A 116 22.97 4.64 3.18
N LYS A 117 22.55 5.79 2.74
CA LYS A 117 21.40 6.52 3.30
C LYS A 117 20.40 6.85 2.21
N SER A 118 19.14 6.64 2.50
CA SER A 118 18.05 7.18 1.67
C SER A 118 17.95 8.70 1.85
N ILE A 119 17.38 9.39 0.86
CA ILE A 119 17.15 10.83 0.94
C ILE A 119 15.96 11.12 1.87
N LYS A 120 15.92 12.34 2.42
CA LYS A 120 14.75 12.84 3.12
C LYS A 120 13.68 13.20 2.08
N VAL A 121 12.46 12.81 2.35
CA VAL A 121 11.30 13.11 1.49
C VAL A 121 10.24 13.77 2.33
N ASP A 122 9.71 14.88 1.84
CA ASP A 122 8.60 15.55 2.48
C ASP A 122 7.34 14.68 2.39
N LYS A 123 6.59 14.63 3.48
CA LYS A 123 5.33 13.90 3.51
C LYS A 123 4.30 14.68 2.71
N THR A 124 3.92 14.17 1.55
CA THR A 124 2.81 14.72 0.78
C THR A 124 1.49 14.50 1.52
N GLN A 125 0.63 15.51 1.45
CA GLN A 125 -0.72 15.41 2.00
C GLN A 125 -1.50 14.31 1.28
N VAL A 126 -2.16 13.46 2.05
CA VAL A 126 -2.99 12.39 1.49
C VAL A 126 -4.26 13.01 0.91
N GLU A 127 -4.43 12.89 -0.38
CA GLU A 127 -5.59 13.43 -1.06
C GLU A 127 -6.84 12.58 -0.81
N THR A 128 -7.96 13.26 -0.50
CA THR A 128 -9.28 12.67 -0.30
C THR A 128 -10.29 13.30 -1.25
N TYR A 129 -11.41 12.64 -1.49
CA TYR A 129 -12.54 13.28 -2.16
C TYR A 129 -13.22 14.28 -1.21
N THR A 130 -13.70 15.39 -1.77
CA THR A 130 -14.56 16.35 -1.06
C THR A 130 -15.98 15.82 -0.94
N ASP A 131 -16.80 16.40 -0.06
CA ASP A 131 -18.19 16.00 0.12
C ASP A 131 -19.02 16.22 -1.17
N ASP A 132 -18.73 17.28 -1.92
CA ASP A 132 -19.43 17.55 -3.18
C ASP A 132 -19.03 16.58 -4.30
N GLU A 133 -17.74 16.18 -4.35
CA GLU A 133 -17.29 15.11 -5.24
C GLU A 133 -17.97 13.78 -4.86
N LEU A 134 -18.04 13.44 -3.56
CA LEU A 134 -18.71 12.23 -3.09
C LEU A 134 -20.20 12.22 -3.44
N LYS A 135 -20.92 13.32 -3.26
CA LYS A 135 -22.33 13.43 -3.66
C LYS A 135 -22.51 13.08 -5.13
N LYS A 136 -21.65 13.61 -6.01
CA LYS A 136 -21.68 13.31 -7.46
C LYS A 136 -21.36 11.83 -7.73
N LEU A 137 -20.31 11.29 -7.11
CA LEU A 137 -19.83 9.94 -7.34
C LEU A 137 -20.78 8.86 -6.80
N LEU A 138 -21.45 9.12 -5.67
CA LEU A 138 -22.34 8.16 -5.03
C LEU A 138 -23.78 8.25 -5.56
N GLN A 139 -24.10 9.25 -6.37
CA GLN A 139 -25.43 9.38 -6.99
C GLN A 139 -25.69 8.21 -7.94
N LYS A 140 -26.81 7.48 -7.71
CA LYS A 140 -27.20 6.34 -8.53
C LYS A 140 -27.45 6.76 -9.97
N PRO A 141 -26.89 6.08 -10.98
CA PRO A 141 -27.17 6.34 -12.37
C PRO A 141 -28.61 5.95 -12.73
N ASN A 142 -29.15 6.56 -13.77
CA ASN A 142 -30.44 6.15 -14.30
C ASN A 142 -30.32 4.81 -15.05
N LEU A 143 -30.80 3.73 -14.43
CA LEU A 143 -30.69 2.36 -14.95
C LEU A 143 -31.30 2.14 -16.33
N LYS A 144 -32.26 3.00 -16.74
CA LYS A 144 -32.85 2.93 -18.08
C LYS A 144 -31.97 3.52 -19.19
N LYS A 145 -30.96 4.32 -18.81
CA LYS A 145 -30.08 5.06 -19.75
C LYS A 145 -28.61 4.73 -19.61
N CYS A 146 -28.16 4.16 -18.48
CA CYS A 146 -26.75 3.86 -18.25
C CYS A 146 -26.36 2.50 -18.84
N SER A 147 -25.09 2.37 -19.20
CA SER A 147 -24.50 1.06 -19.54
C SER A 147 -24.26 0.22 -18.28
N PHE A 148 -24.17 -1.12 -18.45
CA PHE A 148 -23.77 -2.00 -17.36
C PHE A 148 -22.41 -1.60 -16.74
N ILE A 149 -21.45 -1.19 -17.56
CA ILE A 149 -20.14 -0.72 -17.12
C ILE A 149 -20.25 0.51 -16.21
N GLU A 150 -21.12 1.46 -16.57
CA GLU A 150 -21.34 2.64 -15.73
C GLU A 150 -22.03 2.26 -14.41
N TYR A 151 -23.02 1.38 -14.46
CA TYR A 151 -23.69 0.87 -13.27
C TYR A 151 -22.72 0.11 -12.36
N GLN A 152 -21.92 -0.79 -12.92
CA GLN A 152 -20.88 -1.51 -12.17
C GLN A 152 -19.86 -0.54 -11.56
N SER A 153 -19.44 0.50 -12.28
CA SER A 153 -18.52 1.50 -11.75
C SER A 153 -19.11 2.27 -10.56
N TRP A 154 -20.40 2.57 -10.61
CA TRP A 154 -21.11 3.14 -9.47
C TRP A 154 -21.15 2.18 -8.27
N VAL A 155 -21.41 0.89 -8.48
CA VAL A 155 -21.39 -0.11 -7.40
C VAL A 155 -19.97 -0.23 -6.82
N MET A 156 -18.93 -0.28 -7.68
CA MET A 156 -17.52 -0.32 -7.24
C MET A 156 -17.16 0.92 -6.42
N THR A 157 -17.63 2.09 -6.80
CA THR A 157 -17.43 3.36 -6.07
C THR A 157 -18.03 3.28 -4.66
N ASN A 158 -19.30 2.86 -4.55
CA ASN A 158 -19.96 2.67 -3.26
C ASN A 158 -19.23 1.62 -2.41
N PHE A 159 -18.82 0.51 -3.04
CA PHE A 159 -18.11 -0.55 -2.37
C PHE A 159 -16.76 -0.09 -1.80
N LEU A 160 -15.98 0.62 -2.61
CA LEU A 160 -14.68 1.17 -2.20
C LEU A 160 -14.82 2.18 -1.06
N PHE A 161 -15.80 3.07 -1.15
CA PHE A 161 -16.05 4.08 -0.13
C PHE A 161 -16.60 3.49 1.17
N ALA A 162 -17.45 2.47 1.10
CA ALA A 162 -18.03 1.85 2.30
C ALA A 162 -17.10 0.87 3.02
N THR A 163 -16.12 0.29 2.33
CA THR A 163 -15.24 -0.76 2.89
C THR A 163 -13.78 -0.35 3.01
N GLY A 164 -13.34 0.64 2.25
CA GLY A 164 -11.94 1.04 2.18
C GLY A 164 -10.97 -0.04 1.68
N VAL A 165 -11.44 -1.11 1.01
CA VAL A 165 -10.58 -2.19 0.51
C VAL A 165 -9.56 -1.70 -0.51
N ARG A 166 -8.44 -2.42 -0.65
CA ARG A 166 -7.43 -2.12 -1.66
C ARG A 166 -7.88 -2.58 -3.04
N GLN A 167 -7.42 -1.90 -4.11
CA GLN A 167 -7.73 -2.28 -5.50
C GLN A 167 -7.51 -3.77 -5.78
N ARG A 168 -6.39 -4.32 -5.34
CA ARG A 168 -6.10 -5.74 -5.54
C ARG A 168 -7.14 -6.64 -4.85
N SER A 169 -7.59 -6.28 -3.66
CA SER A 169 -8.65 -7.02 -2.97
C SER A 169 -9.96 -6.92 -3.74
N LEU A 170 -10.37 -5.72 -4.14
CA LEU A 170 -11.59 -5.49 -4.92
C LEU A 170 -11.68 -6.41 -6.16
N MET A 171 -10.59 -6.47 -6.94
CA MET A 171 -10.54 -7.28 -8.17
C MET A 171 -10.56 -8.80 -7.92
N ASN A 172 -10.33 -9.23 -6.68
CA ASN A 172 -10.28 -10.64 -6.31
C ASN A 172 -11.43 -11.08 -5.41
N ILE A 173 -12.47 -10.25 -5.26
CA ILE A 173 -13.68 -10.63 -4.54
C ILE A 173 -14.56 -11.47 -5.46
N ARG A 174 -14.99 -12.61 -4.95
CA ARG A 174 -15.99 -13.48 -5.56
C ARG A 174 -17.35 -13.26 -4.91
N ILE A 175 -18.42 -13.69 -5.58
CA ILE A 175 -19.78 -13.54 -5.04
C ILE A 175 -19.92 -14.29 -3.71
N LYS A 176 -19.35 -15.51 -3.60
CA LYS A 176 -19.30 -16.30 -2.37
C LYS A 176 -18.60 -15.66 -1.18
N ASP A 177 -17.73 -14.67 -1.44
CA ASP A 177 -17.01 -13.97 -0.37
C ASP A 177 -17.94 -13.02 0.40
N ILE A 178 -19.17 -12.82 -0.07
CA ILE A 178 -20.18 -11.97 0.59
C ILE A 178 -21.20 -12.85 1.28
N ASP A 179 -21.19 -12.82 2.60
CA ASP A 179 -22.25 -13.42 3.42
C ASP A 179 -23.38 -12.37 3.59
N PHE A 180 -24.45 -12.56 2.82
CA PHE A 180 -25.60 -11.65 2.82
C PHE A 180 -26.51 -11.84 4.04
N ASP A 181 -26.39 -12.95 4.75
CA ASP A 181 -27.23 -13.23 5.93
C ASP A 181 -26.64 -12.55 7.16
N ASN A 182 -25.31 -12.56 7.28
CA ASN A 182 -24.59 -11.94 8.37
C ASN A 182 -24.05 -10.53 8.02
N ASN A 183 -24.22 -10.05 6.79
CA ASN A 183 -23.69 -8.79 6.26
C ASN A 183 -22.17 -8.70 6.43
N ILE A 184 -21.45 -9.72 5.99
CA ILE A 184 -19.99 -9.83 6.13
C ILE A 184 -19.34 -10.02 4.75
N LEU A 185 -18.20 -9.37 4.56
CA LEU A 185 -17.30 -9.58 3.44
C LEU A 185 -16.03 -10.31 3.92
N HIS A 186 -15.71 -11.42 3.29
CA HIS A 186 -14.47 -12.16 3.46
C HIS A 186 -13.46 -11.73 2.41
N VAL A 187 -12.39 -11.04 2.80
CA VAL A 187 -11.32 -10.61 1.87
C VAL A 187 -10.14 -11.57 1.98
N ASN A 188 -10.10 -12.55 1.08
CA ASN A 188 -9.09 -13.62 1.08
C ASN A 188 -7.75 -13.16 0.46
N VAL A 189 -7.78 -12.27 -0.52
CA VAL A 189 -6.59 -11.76 -1.19
C VAL A 189 -6.21 -10.38 -0.62
N THR A 190 -5.31 -10.38 0.36
CA THR A 190 -4.81 -9.16 1.00
C THR A 190 -3.32 -8.94 0.76
N LYS A 191 -2.81 -7.72 0.96
CA LYS A 191 -1.37 -7.42 0.83
C LYS A 191 -0.52 -8.24 1.82
N ASN A 192 -1.04 -8.48 3.02
CA ASN A 192 -0.29 -9.08 4.13
C ASN A 192 -0.51 -10.60 4.27
N ARG A 193 -1.15 -11.26 3.30
CA ARG A 193 -1.52 -12.69 3.32
C ARG A 193 -2.41 -13.13 4.50
N LYS A 194 -2.94 -12.19 5.27
CA LYS A 194 -3.89 -12.46 6.35
C LYS A 194 -5.30 -12.18 5.82
N PRO A 195 -6.23 -13.12 5.89
CA PRO A 195 -7.63 -12.86 5.57
C PRO A 195 -8.16 -11.69 6.38
N LEU A 196 -9.09 -10.95 5.81
CA LEU A 196 -9.71 -9.80 6.46
C LEU A 196 -11.22 -9.96 6.39
N ILE A 197 -11.89 -9.77 7.51
CA ILE A 197 -13.35 -9.80 7.63
C ILE A 197 -13.82 -8.36 7.81
N ILE A 198 -14.74 -7.92 6.95
CA ILE A 198 -15.28 -6.55 6.96
C ILE A 198 -16.81 -6.63 7.12
N PRO A 199 -17.38 -6.09 8.20
CA PRO A 199 -18.82 -5.89 8.30
C PRO A 199 -19.32 -4.93 7.21
N LEU A 200 -20.43 -5.28 6.57
CA LEU A 200 -21.07 -4.45 5.56
C LEU A 200 -22.27 -3.72 6.16
N ASN A 201 -22.40 -2.42 5.86
CA ASN A 201 -23.60 -1.70 6.21
C ASN A 201 -24.78 -2.10 5.31
N GLN A 202 -26.01 -1.96 5.81
CA GLN A 202 -27.22 -2.40 5.09
C GLN A 202 -27.39 -1.71 3.75
N THR A 203 -26.97 -0.46 3.60
CA THR A 203 -27.04 0.29 2.35
C THR A 203 -26.20 -0.39 1.25
N LEU A 204 -24.96 -0.76 1.58
CA LEU A 204 -24.09 -1.47 0.64
C LEU A 204 -24.64 -2.86 0.30
N VAL A 205 -25.15 -3.59 1.29
CA VAL A 205 -25.78 -4.91 1.09
C VAL A 205 -26.93 -4.80 0.10
N ASN A 206 -27.82 -3.79 0.23
CA ASN A 206 -28.92 -3.57 -0.69
C ASN A 206 -28.44 -3.23 -2.11
N ILE A 207 -27.38 -2.40 -2.24
CA ILE A 207 -26.76 -2.08 -3.52
C ILE A 207 -26.21 -3.35 -4.18
N LEU A 208 -25.52 -4.21 -3.42
CA LEU A 208 -24.96 -5.45 -3.93
C LEU A 208 -26.04 -6.47 -4.33
N LYS A 209 -27.09 -6.63 -3.52
CA LYS A 209 -28.25 -7.48 -3.88
C LYS A 209 -28.93 -7.02 -5.16
N GLU A 210 -29.10 -5.70 -5.34
CA GLU A 210 -29.64 -5.14 -6.58
C GLU A 210 -28.69 -5.34 -7.76
N TYR A 211 -27.39 -5.10 -7.56
CA TYR A 211 -26.39 -5.29 -8.60
C TYR A 211 -26.36 -6.74 -9.11
N LEU A 212 -26.44 -7.72 -8.23
CA LEU A 212 -26.44 -9.14 -8.61
C LEU A 212 -27.67 -9.55 -9.42
N LYS A 213 -28.79 -8.84 -9.34
CA LYS A 213 -29.97 -9.07 -10.23
C LYS A 213 -29.69 -8.67 -11.68
N HIS A 214 -28.78 -7.73 -11.91
CA HIS A 214 -28.38 -7.26 -13.24
C HIS A 214 -27.11 -7.90 -13.77
N ARG A 215 -26.30 -8.45 -12.85
CA ARG A 215 -25.08 -9.17 -13.17
C ARG A 215 -25.40 -10.64 -13.44
N GLN A 216 -25.31 -11.05 -14.71
CA GLN A 216 -25.40 -12.48 -15.04
C GLN A 216 -24.19 -13.22 -14.47
N TYR A 217 -24.43 -14.22 -13.66
CA TYR A 217 -23.41 -15.12 -13.12
C TYR A 217 -23.96 -16.57 -13.09
N GLN A 218 -23.06 -17.55 -13.14
CA GLN A 218 -23.43 -18.97 -13.17
C GLN A 218 -23.20 -19.63 -11.81
N HIS A 219 -22.16 -19.20 -11.10
CA HIS A 219 -21.74 -19.81 -9.84
C HIS A 219 -21.30 -18.74 -8.84
N ASP A 220 -21.44 -19.01 -7.57
CA ASP A 220 -20.95 -18.11 -6.50
C ASP A 220 -19.41 -17.95 -6.49
N GLU A 221 -18.70 -18.84 -7.22
CA GLU A 221 -17.27 -18.72 -7.49
C GLU A 221 -16.92 -17.61 -8.49
N ASP A 222 -17.90 -17.05 -9.20
CA ASP A 222 -17.67 -15.99 -10.17
C ASP A 222 -17.19 -14.71 -9.46
N TRP A 223 -16.41 -13.93 -10.21
CA TRP A 223 -15.93 -12.65 -9.72
C TRP A 223 -17.08 -11.67 -9.50
N LEU A 224 -17.06 -10.93 -8.38
CA LEU A 224 -18.09 -9.93 -8.10
C LEU A 224 -18.09 -8.83 -9.19
N PHE A 225 -16.91 -8.33 -9.54
CA PHE A 225 -16.72 -7.31 -10.58
C PHE A 225 -15.93 -7.87 -11.76
N VAL A 226 -16.41 -7.59 -12.97
CA VAL A 226 -15.94 -8.24 -14.19
C VAL A 226 -15.67 -7.25 -15.33
N ASN A 227 -14.91 -7.70 -16.31
CA ASN A 227 -14.80 -7.01 -17.59
C ASN A 227 -16.04 -7.32 -18.48
N VAL A 228 -16.06 -6.78 -19.69
CA VAL A 228 -17.16 -6.98 -20.66
C VAL A 228 -17.35 -8.44 -21.10
N TYR A 229 -16.38 -9.30 -20.84
CA TYR A 229 -16.40 -10.73 -21.18
C TYR A 229 -16.75 -11.62 -19.96
N GLY A 230 -17.14 -11.04 -18.83
CA GLY A 230 -17.41 -11.80 -17.59
C GLY A 230 -16.17 -12.29 -16.84
N GLN A 231 -14.97 -11.87 -17.26
CA GLN A 231 -13.70 -12.29 -16.68
C GLN A 231 -13.24 -11.34 -15.56
N GLN A 232 -12.26 -11.78 -14.78
CA GLN A 232 -11.62 -10.97 -13.74
C GLN A 232 -11.12 -9.62 -14.29
N LEU A 233 -11.36 -8.54 -13.53
CA LEU A 233 -10.82 -7.23 -13.87
C LEU A 233 -9.29 -7.21 -13.77
N LEU A 234 -8.63 -6.72 -14.81
CA LEU A 234 -7.23 -6.34 -14.74
C LEU A 234 -7.08 -4.98 -14.04
N LYS A 235 -5.89 -4.73 -13.47
CA LYS A 235 -5.60 -3.47 -12.76
C LYS A 235 -5.86 -2.23 -13.63
N ALA A 236 -5.41 -2.27 -14.88
CA ALA A 236 -5.61 -1.18 -15.84
C ALA A 236 -7.09 -0.97 -16.17
N THR A 237 -7.84 -2.05 -16.43
CA THR A 237 -9.28 -2.00 -16.72
C THR A 237 -10.07 -1.42 -15.54
N CYS A 238 -9.80 -1.90 -14.33
CA CYS A 238 -10.43 -1.39 -13.12
C CYS A 238 -10.17 0.12 -12.95
N TYR A 239 -8.93 0.56 -13.17
CA TYR A 239 -8.57 1.98 -13.11
C TYR A 239 -9.30 2.79 -14.19
N SER A 240 -9.26 2.34 -15.45
CA SER A 240 -9.89 3.01 -16.57
C SER A 240 -11.42 3.16 -16.40
N MET A 241 -12.08 2.12 -15.89
CA MET A 241 -13.53 2.16 -15.61
C MET A 241 -13.86 3.26 -14.59
N LEU A 242 -13.17 3.29 -13.45
CA LEU A 242 -13.40 4.30 -12.42
C LEU A 242 -12.96 5.70 -12.87
N TYR A 243 -11.88 5.81 -13.64
CA TYR A 243 -11.46 7.07 -14.23
C TYR A 243 -12.54 7.66 -15.13
N THR A 244 -13.03 6.87 -16.09
CA THR A 244 -14.10 7.29 -17.01
C THR A 244 -15.38 7.64 -16.27
N TYR A 245 -15.73 6.85 -15.24
CA TYR A 245 -16.89 7.11 -14.40
C TYR A 245 -16.78 8.46 -13.68
N ASN A 246 -15.64 8.73 -13.02
CA ASN A 246 -15.41 9.97 -12.30
C ASN A 246 -15.46 11.19 -13.23
N LYS A 247 -14.77 11.11 -14.38
CA LYS A 247 -14.76 12.19 -15.39
C LYS A 247 -16.17 12.52 -15.90
N ARG A 248 -16.97 11.51 -16.20
CA ARG A 248 -18.37 11.72 -16.64
C ARG A 248 -19.24 12.39 -15.58
N ARG A 249 -18.85 12.31 -14.31
CA ARG A 249 -19.52 12.95 -13.18
C ARG A 249 -18.92 14.32 -12.81
N GLY A 250 -18.00 14.84 -13.64
CA GLY A 250 -17.34 16.13 -13.40
C GLY A 250 -16.42 16.10 -12.19
N VAL A 251 -15.81 14.94 -11.89
CA VAL A 251 -14.78 14.80 -10.87
C VAL A 251 -13.44 14.56 -11.56
N GLU A 252 -12.59 15.60 -11.53
CA GLU A 252 -11.32 15.62 -12.26
C GLU A 252 -10.28 14.68 -11.66
N THR A 253 -10.28 14.57 -10.34
CA THR A 253 -9.30 13.79 -9.60
C THR A 253 -9.77 12.34 -9.51
N THR A 254 -8.89 11.40 -9.90
CA THR A 254 -9.23 9.99 -9.90
C THR A 254 -8.12 9.19 -9.22
N GLY A 255 -8.51 8.36 -8.26
CA GLY A 255 -7.57 7.45 -7.61
C GLY A 255 -8.32 6.42 -6.78
N ILE A 256 -8.06 5.13 -7.03
CA ILE A 256 -8.74 4.06 -6.26
C ILE A 256 -8.33 4.12 -4.79
N HIS A 257 -7.07 4.44 -4.50
CA HIS A 257 -6.62 4.63 -3.12
C HIS A 257 -7.25 5.86 -2.45
N ARG A 258 -7.67 6.86 -3.23
CA ARG A 258 -8.35 8.05 -2.71
C ARG A 258 -9.67 7.69 -2.02
N TYR A 259 -10.45 6.74 -2.54
CA TYR A 259 -11.66 6.22 -1.84
C TYR A 259 -11.33 5.66 -0.47
N ARG A 260 -10.25 4.89 -0.36
CA ARG A 260 -9.80 4.33 0.92
C ARG A 260 -9.33 5.42 1.89
N HIS A 261 -8.63 6.43 1.40
CA HIS A 261 -8.22 7.59 2.21
C HIS A 261 -9.43 8.38 2.68
N THR A 262 -10.41 8.57 1.79
CA THR A 262 -11.67 9.26 2.11
C THR A 262 -12.50 8.47 3.12
N PHE A 263 -12.59 7.13 2.98
CA PHE A 263 -13.22 6.27 3.99
C PHE A 263 -12.53 6.42 5.36
N ALA A 264 -11.20 6.37 5.39
CA ALA A 264 -10.44 6.50 6.64
C ALA A 264 -10.65 7.88 7.29
N LYS A 265 -10.61 8.95 6.49
CA LYS A 265 -10.89 10.32 6.95
C LYS A 265 -12.31 10.43 7.50
N ALA A 266 -13.31 9.99 6.73
CA ALA A 266 -14.71 10.04 7.14
C ALA A 266 -14.96 9.23 8.42
N TRP A 267 -14.34 8.04 8.57
CA TRP A 267 -14.43 7.23 9.77
C TRP A 267 -13.97 7.99 11.02
N ILE A 268 -12.81 8.64 10.94
CA ILE A 268 -12.24 9.37 12.08
C ILE A 268 -13.06 10.63 12.39
N LEU A 269 -13.46 11.40 11.38
CA LEU A 269 -14.26 12.62 11.56
C LEU A 269 -15.63 12.35 12.18
N ASN A 270 -16.19 11.14 11.96
CA ASN A 270 -17.42 10.69 12.61
C ASN A 270 -17.20 9.98 13.96
N GLY A 271 -16.04 10.19 14.60
CA GLY A 271 -15.76 9.66 15.94
C GLY A 271 -15.39 8.18 15.96
N GLY A 272 -15.12 7.55 14.81
CA GLY A 272 -14.76 6.15 14.72
C GLY A 272 -13.39 5.85 15.35
N ASN A 273 -13.31 4.73 16.08
CA ASN A 273 -12.09 4.31 16.78
C ASN A 273 -10.97 3.95 15.79
N VAL A 274 -9.74 4.47 16.02
CA VAL A 274 -8.56 4.29 15.15
C VAL A 274 -8.09 2.82 15.09
N ALA A 275 -8.17 2.08 16.20
CA ALA A 275 -7.79 0.67 16.23
C ALA A 275 -8.78 -0.19 15.43
N THR A 276 -10.07 0.12 15.48
CA THR A 276 -11.09 -0.51 14.64
C THR A 276 -10.86 -0.20 13.17
N LEU A 277 -10.56 1.05 12.83
CA LEU A 277 -10.19 1.44 11.47
C LEU A 277 -8.98 0.66 10.94
N ALA A 278 -7.92 0.52 11.76
CA ALA A 278 -6.75 -0.25 11.39
C ALA A 278 -7.10 -1.72 11.05
N ARG A 279 -8.00 -2.33 11.83
CA ARG A 279 -8.51 -3.70 11.57
C ARG A 279 -9.29 -3.75 10.26
N LEU A 280 -10.26 -2.85 10.05
CA LEU A 280 -11.07 -2.78 8.81
C LEU A 280 -10.22 -2.57 7.57
N LEU A 281 -9.17 -1.77 7.69
CA LEU A 281 -8.23 -1.53 6.60
C LEU A 281 -7.17 -2.65 6.44
N GLY A 282 -7.05 -3.58 7.37
CA GLY A 282 -6.02 -4.62 7.36
C GLY A 282 -4.60 -4.02 7.42
N HIS A 283 -4.39 -3.04 8.30
CA HIS A 283 -3.07 -2.50 8.60
C HIS A 283 -2.38 -3.38 9.64
N SER A 284 -1.19 -3.88 9.33
CA SER A 284 -0.36 -4.64 10.27
C SER A 284 0.34 -3.76 11.31
N ASN A 285 0.47 -2.45 11.01
CA ASN A 285 1.05 -1.46 11.91
C ASN A 285 0.08 -0.29 12.08
N LEU A 286 -0.24 0.05 13.33
CA LEU A 286 -1.14 1.14 13.69
C LEU A 286 -0.62 2.51 13.22
N SER A 287 0.71 2.67 13.12
CA SER A 287 1.33 3.92 12.66
C SER A 287 0.85 4.35 11.26
N VAL A 288 0.49 3.39 10.39
CA VAL A 288 -0.08 3.68 9.07
C VAL A 288 -1.45 4.35 9.21
N THR A 289 -2.25 3.93 10.19
CA THR A 289 -3.56 4.53 10.47
C THR A 289 -3.43 5.86 11.20
N GLN A 290 -2.43 5.98 12.06
CA GLN A 290 -2.12 7.24 12.77
C GLN A 290 -1.81 8.40 11.80
N ASN A 291 -1.29 8.13 10.61
CA ASN A 291 -1.11 9.15 9.59
C ASN A 291 -2.42 9.85 9.19
N TYR A 292 -3.56 9.15 9.25
CA TYR A 292 -4.87 9.78 8.99
C TYR A 292 -5.28 10.73 10.12
N VAL A 293 -4.97 10.39 11.36
CA VAL A 293 -5.25 11.26 12.52
C VAL A 293 -4.41 12.54 12.43
N ASN A 294 -3.13 12.42 12.10
CA ASN A 294 -2.22 13.57 11.99
C ASN A 294 -2.59 14.55 10.87
N LEU A 295 -3.29 14.06 9.82
CA LEU A 295 -3.76 14.89 8.70
C LEU A 295 -5.01 15.70 9.04
N LEU A 296 -5.70 15.38 10.13
CA LEU A 296 -7.00 15.94 10.49
C LEU A 296 -6.92 17.05 11.55
N VAL A 297 -5.72 17.55 11.89
CA VAL A 297 -5.56 18.58 12.94
C VAL A 297 -6.45 19.80 12.68
N THR A 298 -6.58 20.23 11.40
CA THR A 298 -7.47 21.34 11.01
C THR A 298 -8.97 20.97 11.07
N ASP A 299 -9.31 19.70 10.79
CA ASP A 299 -10.71 19.22 10.83
C ASP A 299 -11.13 18.86 12.29
N LEU A 300 -10.16 18.57 13.17
CA LEU A 300 -10.40 18.29 14.59
C LEU A 300 -10.85 19.54 15.38
N ALA A 301 -10.54 20.74 14.89
CA ALA A 301 -10.99 21.99 15.53
C ALA A 301 -12.52 22.00 15.73
N LYS A 302 -13.28 21.53 14.72
CA LYS A 302 -14.74 21.43 14.83
C LYS A 302 -15.19 20.44 15.92
N GLN A 303 -14.49 19.31 16.06
CA GLN A 303 -14.79 18.32 17.10
C GLN A 303 -14.45 18.83 18.51
N VAL A 304 -13.40 19.65 18.62
CA VAL A 304 -13.04 20.29 19.91
C VAL A 304 -14.16 21.22 20.36
N ASP A 305 -14.77 21.99 19.43
CA ASP A 305 -15.93 22.84 19.72
C ASP A 305 -17.19 22.03 20.08
N GLU A 306 -17.41 20.90 19.41
CA GLU A 306 -18.56 20.00 19.70
C GLU A 306 -18.43 19.26 21.05
N ILE A 307 -17.18 18.90 21.44
CA ILE A 307 -16.87 18.21 22.72
C ILE A 307 -16.61 19.21 23.86
N ASN A 308 -16.90 20.48 23.67
CA ASN A 308 -16.55 21.56 24.59
C ASN A 308 -16.78 21.18 26.08
N LEU A 309 -15.74 20.63 26.69
CA LEU A 309 -15.78 20.19 28.09
C LEU A 309 -16.00 21.38 29.06
N LEU A 310 -15.58 22.58 28.66
CA LEU A 310 -15.77 23.77 29.44
C LEU A 310 -17.25 24.14 29.55
N ASP A 311 -18.01 24.01 28.48
CA ASP A 311 -19.46 24.29 28.50
C ASP A 311 -20.23 23.30 29.35
N LYS A 312 -19.74 22.06 29.49
CA LYS A 312 -20.33 21.02 30.32
C LYS A 312 -20.18 21.31 31.81
N TYR A 313 -19.13 22.04 32.18
CA TYR A 313 -18.80 22.32 33.60
C TYR A 313 -18.84 23.82 33.93
N SER A 314 -18.94 24.72 32.92
CA SER A 314 -19.14 26.16 33.19
C SER A 314 -20.57 26.40 33.64
N ASN A 315 -20.73 26.81 34.89
CA ASN A 315 -21.99 27.33 35.39
C ASN A 315 -22.37 28.59 34.60
N LYS A 316 -23.39 28.53 33.75
CA LYS A 316 -24.00 29.69 33.09
C LYS A 316 -24.71 30.58 34.09
N LYS A 317 -24.00 31.14 35.04
CA LYS A 317 -24.49 32.32 35.79
C LYS A 317 -24.23 33.53 34.91
N ARG A 318 -25.24 34.01 34.18
CA ARG A 318 -25.24 35.36 33.59
C ARG A 318 -24.96 36.36 34.72
N ILE A 319 -23.77 36.95 34.69
CA ILE A 319 -23.52 38.19 35.44
C ILE A 319 -24.35 39.27 34.72
N LYS A 320 -25.44 39.70 35.33
CA LYS A 320 -26.12 40.95 34.93
C LYS A 320 -25.23 42.07 35.43
N LEU A 321 -24.59 42.77 34.49
CA LEU A 321 -24.03 44.10 34.73
C LEU A 321 -25.13 45.15 34.75
#